data_20ad7a6437bd7f50759911fae345cc9c
#
_entry.id   20ad7a6437bd7f50759911fae345cc9c
#
_cell.length_a   1.000
_cell.length_b   1.000
_cell.length_c   1.000
_cell.angle_alpha   90.00
_cell.angle_beta   90.00
_cell.angle_gamma   90.00
#
_symmetry.space_group_name_H-M   'P 1'
#
loop_
_entity.id
_entity.type
_entity.pdbx_description
1 polymer ?
#
loop_
_entity_poly.entity_id
_entity_poly.type
_entity_poly.pdbx_seq_one_letter_code
_entity_poly.pdbx_strand_id
1 'polypeptide(L)'
;MSHVINDYARDHDMAEVNLHLGCGGQNFPGWINIDNYDYEAGDTSRSGAHYDVKMDIRALDAAPDSVDRILLVHVLEHFVRWDALDLLTQFHRLLKPDGLLIMEHPDLDGCIKMYLENKVTINT
;
A
#
# COMPACT_ATOMS: atom_id res chain seq x y z
N MET A 1 21.02 13.12 0.41
CA MET A 1 19.71 13.65 0.04
C MET A 1 18.63 13.16 0.98
N SER A 2 17.72 14.06 1.30
CA SER A 2 16.58 13.77 2.18
C SER A 2 15.43 13.15 1.38
N HIS A 3 14.80 12.09 1.94
CA HIS A 3 13.62 11.46 1.38
C HIS A 3 12.52 11.45 2.43
N VAL A 4 11.31 11.76 2.03
CA VAL A 4 10.17 11.92 2.96
C VAL A 4 9.95 10.67 3.82
N ILE A 5 9.95 9.49 3.19
CA ILE A 5 9.72 8.23 3.92
C ILE A 5 10.83 7.96 4.93
N ASN A 6 12.08 8.11 4.51
CA ASN A 6 13.22 7.86 5.40
C ASN A 6 13.28 8.88 6.54
N ASP A 7 12.93 10.13 6.26
CA ASP A 7 12.86 11.17 7.27
C ASP A 7 11.76 10.87 8.29
N TYR A 8 10.61 10.42 7.83
CA TYR A 8 9.51 10.02 8.72
C TYR A 8 9.94 8.90 9.67
N ALA A 9 10.58 7.86 9.13
CA ALA A 9 11.05 6.74 9.93
C ALA A 9 12.07 7.19 10.99
N ARG A 10 13.00 8.04 10.59
CA ARG A 10 13.99 8.60 11.52
C ARG A 10 13.32 9.44 12.60
N ASP A 11 12.42 10.33 12.24
CA ASP A 11 11.78 11.26 13.17
C ASP A 11 10.86 10.55 14.17
N HIS A 12 10.40 9.34 13.83
CA HIS A 12 9.56 8.51 14.69
C HIS A 12 10.30 7.33 15.32
N ASP A 13 11.64 7.35 15.27
CA ASP A 13 12.50 6.32 15.88
C ASP A 13 12.14 4.89 15.45
N MET A 14 11.79 4.71 14.18
CA MET A 14 11.44 3.40 13.64
C MET A 14 12.68 2.59 13.32
N ALA A 15 12.81 1.41 13.94
CA ALA A 15 13.94 0.50 13.70
C ALA A 15 13.90 -0.10 12.29
N GLU A 16 12.71 -0.28 11.73
CA GLU A 16 12.49 -0.82 10.40
C GLU A 16 11.62 0.14 9.58
N VAL A 17 11.83 0.16 8.27
CA VAL A 17 11.02 0.95 7.35
C VAL A 17 10.03 0.01 6.69
N ASN A 18 8.81 -0.03 7.21
CA ASN A 18 7.73 -0.88 6.72
C ASN A 18 6.62 -0.01 6.15
N LEU A 19 6.31 -0.18 4.87
CA LEU A 19 5.32 0.64 4.18
C LEU A 19 4.01 -0.13 4.00
N HIS A 20 2.91 0.47 4.47
CA HIS A 20 1.55 0.00 4.20
C HIS A 20 0.93 0.94 3.17
N LEU A 21 0.86 0.50 1.92
CA LEU A 21 0.45 1.35 0.80
C LEU A 21 -1.03 1.19 0.50
N GLY A 22 -1.69 2.32 0.19
CA GLY A 22 -3.12 2.31 -0.06
C GLY A 22 -3.90 1.92 1.19
N CYS A 23 -3.51 2.45 2.34
CA CYS A 23 -4.03 2.04 3.63
C CYS A 23 -5.53 2.33 3.81
N GLY A 24 -6.07 3.30 3.08
CA GLY A 24 -7.48 3.68 3.21
C GLY A 24 -7.86 3.96 4.64
N GLY A 25 -8.81 3.17 5.14
CA GLY A 25 -9.31 3.26 6.50
C GLY A 25 -8.50 2.55 7.56
N GLN A 26 -7.39 1.91 7.22
CA GLN A 26 -6.65 1.07 8.17
C GLN A 26 -5.26 1.63 8.44
N ASN A 27 -5.01 1.94 9.70
CA ASN A 27 -3.71 2.40 10.16
C ASN A 27 -3.08 1.31 11.03
N PHE A 28 -1.98 0.72 10.55
CA PHE A 28 -1.29 -0.36 11.27
C PHE A 28 -0.15 0.21 12.09
N PRO A 29 -0.14 -0.02 13.42
CA PRO A 29 0.98 0.42 14.26
C PRO A 29 2.29 -0.24 13.81
N GLY A 30 3.38 0.53 13.84
CA GLY A 30 4.70 0.06 13.43
C GLY A 30 4.96 0.12 11.92
N TRP A 31 3.93 0.47 11.15
CA TRP A 31 4.02 0.67 9.71
C TRP A 31 3.89 2.14 9.37
N ILE A 32 4.50 2.56 8.27
CA ILE A 32 4.24 3.88 7.70
C ILE A 32 3.05 3.72 6.76
N ASN A 33 1.91 4.25 7.18
CA ASN A 33 0.66 4.11 6.44
C ASN A 33 0.54 5.23 5.42
N ILE A 34 0.44 4.87 4.14
CA ILE A 34 0.51 5.80 3.02
C ILE A 34 -0.74 5.70 2.17
N ASP A 35 -1.35 6.83 1.88
CA ASP A 35 -2.45 6.95 0.94
C ASP A 35 -2.41 8.34 0.30
N ASN A 36 -3.09 8.49 -0.82
CA ASN A 36 -3.17 9.76 -1.53
C ASN A 36 -4.58 10.36 -1.51
N TYR A 37 -5.44 9.85 -0.64
CA TYR A 37 -6.81 10.31 -0.53
C TYR A 37 -6.87 11.63 0.25
N ASP A 38 -7.63 12.60 -0.26
CA ASP A 38 -7.86 13.85 0.45
C ASP A 38 -9.04 13.71 1.38
N TYR A 39 -8.79 13.74 2.69
CA TYR A 39 -9.83 13.77 3.70
C TYR A 39 -10.31 15.20 3.90
N GLU A 40 -11.52 15.50 3.47
CA GLU A 40 -12.13 16.79 3.71
C GLU A 40 -12.81 16.82 5.08
N ALA A 41 -12.93 18.02 5.65
CA ALA A 41 -13.65 18.20 6.91
C ALA A 41 -15.10 17.73 6.73
N GLY A 42 -15.53 16.80 7.58
CA GLY A 42 -16.88 16.25 7.52
C GLY A 42 -17.05 15.05 6.61
N ASP A 43 -16.00 14.61 5.92
CA ASP A 43 -16.05 13.37 5.14
C ASP A 43 -16.09 12.17 6.07
N THR A 44 -17.19 11.44 6.06
CA THR A 44 -17.39 10.25 6.89
C THR A 44 -17.26 8.95 6.11
N SER A 45 -17.01 9.03 4.79
CA SER A 45 -16.91 7.84 3.94
C SER A 45 -15.76 6.93 4.34
N ARG A 46 -14.73 7.49 4.97
CA ARG A 46 -13.56 6.76 5.49
C ARG A 46 -13.28 7.22 6.92
N SER A 47 -14.31 7.22 7.75
CA SER A 47 -14.21 7.71 9.12
C SER A 47 -13.17 6.93 9.94
N GLY A 48 -12.35 7.65 10.70
CA GLY A 48 -11.36 7.09 11.60
C GLY A 48 -10.06 6.66 10.94
N ALA A 49 -9.93 6.84 9.62
CA ALA A 49 -8.77 6.34 8.92
C ALA A 49 -7.88 7.47 8.45
N HIS A 50 -6.68 7.45 8.92
CA HIS A 50 -5.71 8.45 8.54
C HIS A 50 -4.41 7.79 8.15
N TYR A 51 -3.84 8.26 7.03
CA TYR A 51 -2.49 7.89 6.67
C TYR A 51 -1.50 8.67 7.55
N ASP A 52 -0.31 8.13 7.69
CA ASP A 52 0.81 8.82 8.32
C ASP A 52 1.45 9.80 7.34
N VAL A 53 1.52 9.41 6.07
CA VAL A 53 2.10 10.21 4.99
C VAL A 53 1.15 10.19 3.80
N LYS A 54 0.84 11.38 3.29
CA LYS A 54 0.09 11.52 2.04
C LYS A 54 1.07 11.46 0.87
N MET A 55 0.93 10.43 0.04
CA MET A 55 1.86 10.24 -1.08
C MET A 55 1.23 9.31 -2.12
N ASP A 56 1.50 9.58 -3.40
CA ASP A 56 1.11 8.69 -4.48
C ASP A 56 2.04 7.47 -4.48
N ILE A 57 1.45 6.28 -4.43
CA ILE A 57 2.23 5.04 -4.39
C ILE A 57 3.04 4.81 -5.67
N ARG A 58 2.72 5.51 -6.77
CA ARG A 58 3.48 5.44 -8.02
C ARG A 58 4.76 6.27 -7.99
N ALA A 59 4.91 7.11 -6.99
CA ALA A 59 6.06 8.01 -6.87
C ALA A 59 6.48 8.14 -5.40
N LEU A 60 6.95 7.04 -4.83
CA LEU A 60 7.37 6.99 -3.43
C LEU A 60 8.73 7.66 -3.25
N ASP A 61 8.80 8.58 -2.29
CA ASP A 61 10.02 9.31 -1.98
C ASP A 61 10.79 8.60 -0.86
N ALA A 62 11.58 7.62 -1.25
CA ALA A 62 12.45 6.85 -0.36
C ALA A 62 13.78 6.55 -1.06
N ALA A 63 14.82 6.42 -0.26
CA ALA A 63 16.14 6.04 -0.78
C ALA A 63 16.12 4.60 -1.32
N PRO A 64 16.91 4.29 -2.37
CA PRO A 64 17.07 2.91 -2.82
C PRO A 64 17.61 2.02 -1.69
N ASP A 65 17.20 0.75 -1.70
CA ASP A 65 17.68 -0.26 -0.74
C ASP A 65 17.49 0.15 0.73
N SER A 66 16.42 0.86 1.04
CA SER A 66 16.18 1.39 2.39
C SER A 66 14.92 0.87 3.06
N VAL A 67 14.07 0.16 2.32
CA VAL A 67 12.77 -0.30 2.83
C VAL A 67 12.85 -1.78 3.20
N ASP A 68 12.35 -2.12 4.39
CA ASP A 68 12.38 -3.49 4.89
C ASP A 68 11.20 -4.31 4.38
N ARG A 69 9.99 -3.75 4.41
CA ARG A 69 8.77 -4.43 3.96
C ARG A 69 7.82 -3.48 3.27
N ILE A 70 7.13 -3.99 2.26
CA ILE A 70 6.03 -3.27 1.60
C ILE A 70 4.80 -4.17 1.63
N LEU A 71 3.68 -3.64 2.13
CA LEU A 71 2.40 -4.35 2.20
C LEU A 71 1.38 -3.68 1.29
N LEU A 72 0.77 -4.47 0.42
CA LEU A 72 -0.34 -4.09 -0.45
C LEU A 72 -1.53 -5.00 -0.16
N VAL A 73 -2.64 -4.43 0.32
CA VAL A 73 -3.88 -5.18 0.56
C VAL A 73 -4.93 -4.66 -0.42
N HIS A 74 -5.30 -5.47 -1.40
CA HIS A 74 -6.29 -5.13 -2.43
C HIS A 74 -5.96 -3.83 -3.18
N VAL A 75 -4.70 -3.66 -3.57
CA VAL A 75 -4.22 -2.44 -4.24
C VAL A 75 -3.81 -2.72 -5.70
N LEU A 76 -2.99 -3.75 -5.91
CA LEU A 76 -2.35 -3.97 -7.21
C LEU A 76 -3.35 -4.26 -8.32
N GLU A 77 -4.47 -4.91 -8.04
CA GLU A 77 -5.51 -5.24 -9.00
C GLU A 77 -6.24 -4.00 -9.57
N HIS A 78 -6.07 -2.84 -8.94
CA HIS A 78 -6.64 -1.58 -9.43
C HIS A 78 -5.79 -0.92 -10.52
N PHE A 79 -4.64 -1.49 -10.83
CA PHE A 79 -3.72 -0.94 -11.82
C PHE A 79 -3.74 -1.79 -13.10
N VAL A 80 -3.66 -1.12 -14.25
CA VAL A 80 -3.46 -1.82 -15.51
C VAL A 80 -2.05 -2.44 -15.54
N ARG A 81 -1.86 -3.43 -16.40
CA ARG A 81 -0.64 -4.23 -16.45
C ARG A 81 0.65 -3.40 -16.42
N TRP A 82 0.72 -2.38 -17.24
CA TRP A 82 1.95 -1.57 -17.36
C TRP A 82 2.25 -0.79 -16.08
N ASP A 83 1.20 -0.21 -15.48
CA ASP A 83 1.36 0.52 -14.22
C ASP A 83 1.72 -0.44 -13.08
N ALA A 84 1.16 -1.63 -13.06
CA ALA A 84 1.50 -2.65 -12.07
C ALA A 84 2.97 -3.08 -12.18
N LEU A 85 3.48 -3.25 -13.40
CA LEU A 85 4.89 -3.58 -13.62
C LEU A 85 5.81 -2.45 -13.16
N ASP A 86 5.43 -1.20 -13.43
CA ASP A 86 6.20 -0.04 -12.97
C ASP A 86 6.23 0.04 -11.45
N LEU A 87 5.10 -0.24 -10.79
CA LEU A 87 5.04 -0.30 -9.33
C LEU A 87 5.98 -1.38 -8.78
N LEU A 88 5.92 -2.59 -9.33
CA LEU A 88 6.79 -3.68 -8.88
C LEU A 88 8.26 -3.36 -9.09
N THR A 89 8.60 -2.70 -10.19
CA THR A 89 9.96 -2.26 -10.46
C THR A 89 10.42 -1.23 -9.42
N GLN A 90 9.55 -0.28 -9.08
CA GLN A 90 9.82 0.70 -8.04
C GLN A 90 10.05 0.01 -6.68
N PHE A 91 9.18 -0.92 -6.29
CA PHE A 91 9.31 -1.63 -5.02
C PHE A 91 10.61 -2.41 -4.94
N HIS A 92 10.99 -3.07 -6.02
CA HIS A 92 12.27 -3.80 -6.10
C HIS A 92 13.46 -2.87 -5.85
N ARG A 93 13.41 -1.66 -6.40
CA ARG A 93 14.47 -0.67 -6.22
C ARG A 93 14.54 -0.18 -4.77
N LEU A 94 13.39 0.00 -4.11
CA LEU A 94 13.32 0.55 -2.76
C LEU A 94 13.61 -0.48 -1.68
N LEU A 95 13.24 -1.75 -1.91
CA LEU A 95 13.45 -2.80 -0.93
C LEU A 95 14.93 -3.15 -0.77
N LYS A 96 15.33 -3.37 0.48
CA LYS A 96 16.64 -3.96 0.77
C LYS A 96 16.77 -5.34 0.14
N PRO A 97 17.99 -5.87 -0.08
CA PRO A 97 18.17 -7.21 -0.66
C PRO A 97 17.38 -8.31 0.06
N ASP A 98 17.21 -8.21 1.38
CA ASP A 98 16.43 -9.15 2.19
C ASP A 98 15.01 -8.65 2.49
N GLY A 99 14.58 -7.59 1.80
CA GLY A 99 13.26 -7.01 2.00
C GLY A 99 12.14 -7.89 1.47
N LEU A 100 10.93 -7.70 2.01
CA LEU A 100 9.76 -8.47 1.64
C LEU A 100 8.69 -7.59 1.01
N LEU A 101 8.12 -8.08 -0.09
CA LEU A 101 6.90 -7.55 -0.65
C LEU A 101 5.76 -8.50 -0.29
N ILE A 102 4.76 -7.99 0.43
CA ILE A 102 3.60 -8.75 0.89
C ILE A 102 2.39 -8.20 0.16
N MET A 103 1.68 -9.07 -0.57
CA MET A 103 0.51 -8.68 -1.34
C MET A 103 -0.67 -9.58 -1.02
N GLU A 104 -1.83 -8.97 -0.83
CA GLU A 104 -3.10 -9.67 -0.71
C GLU A 104 -4.00 -9.23 -1.86
N HIS A 105 -4.52 -10.19 -2.60
CA HIS A 105 -5.43 -9.99 -3.72
C HIS A 105 -6.74 -10.72 -3.49
N PRO A 106 -7.83 -10.31 -4.17
CA PRO A 106 -9.02 -11.13 -4.22
C PRO A 106 -8.69 -12.51 -4.81
N ASP A 107 -9.24 -13.55 -4.22
CA ASP A 107 -9.11 -14.91 -4.75
C ASP A 107 -10.09 -15.10 -5.91
N LEU A 108 -9.60 -15.00 -7.13
CA LEU A 108 -10.43 -15.11 -8.33
C LEU A 108 -11.11 -16.48 -8.41
N ASP A 109 -10.40 -17.57 -8.14
CA ASP A 109 -10.97 -18.90 -8.17
C ASP A 109 -12.08 -19.06 -7.13
N GLY A 110 -11.86 -18.56 -5.92
CA GLY A 110 -12.85 -18.55 -4.86
C GLY A 110 -14.09 -17.72 -5.21
N CYS A 111 -13.88 -16.55 -5.83
CA CYS A 111 -14.98 -15.69 -6.28
C CYS A 111 -15.81 -16.36 -7.38
N ILE A 112 -15.18 -16.98 -8.34
CA ILE A 112 -15.87 -17.73 -9.41
C ILE A 112 -16.65 -18.89 -8.80
N LYS A 113 -16.07 -19.64 -7.89
CA LYS A 113 -16.73 -20.76 -7.22
C LYS A 113 -17.97 -20.30 -6.47
N MET A 114 -17.87 -19.21 -5.71
CA MET A 114 -19.01 -18.65 -4.97
C MET A 114 -20.12 -18.16 -5.93
N TYR A 115 -19.76 -17.59 -7.06
CA TYR A 115 -20.73 -17.17 -8.07
C TYR A 115 -21.48 -18.37 -8.66
N LEU A 116 -20.76 -19.43 -9.01
CA LEU A 116 -21.37 -20.66 -9.54
C LEU A 116 -22.27 -21.33 -8.52
N GLU A 117 -22.02 -21.15 -7.23
CA GLU A 117 -22.89 -21.65 -6.14
C GLU A 117 -24.01 -20.65 -5.77
N ASN A 118 -24.18 -19.57 -6.55
CA ASN A 118 -25.17 -18.51 -6.33
C ASN A 118 -25.04 -17.79 -4.98
N LYS A 119 -23.82 -17.70 -4.45
CA LYS A 119 -23.57 -17.06 -3.16
C LYS A 119 -23.21 -15.58 -3.29
N VAL A 120 -22.70 -15.15 -4.44
CA VAL A 120 -22.34 -13.76 -4.71
C VAL A 120 -22.66 -13.40 -6.14
N THR A 121 -22.81 -12.09 -6.40
CA THR A 121 -22.92 -11.54 -7.76
C THR A 121 -21.61 -10.81 -8.06
N ILE A 122 -21.02 -11.12 -9.21
CA ILE A 122 -19.81 -10.43 -9.66
C ILE A 122 -20.22 -9.19 -10.43
N ASN A 123 -19.84 -8.01 -9.93
CA ASN A 123 -20.03 -6.74 -10.62
C ASN A 123 -18.76 -6.37 -11.34
N THR A 124 -18.89 -6.12 -12.62
CA THR A 124 -17.77 -5.68 -13.46
C THR A 124 -17.85 -4.18 -13.71
#